data_639d22f881c6c2e34346286c678fe537
#
_entry.id   639d22f881c6c2e34346286c678fe537
#
_cell.length_a   1.000
_cell.length_b   1.000
_cell.length_c   1.000
_cell.angle_alpha   90.00
_cell.angle_beta   90.00
_cell.angle_gamma   90.00
#
_symmetry.space_group_name_H-M   'P 1'
#
loop_
_entity.id
_entity.type
_entity.pdbx_description
1 polymer ?
#
loop_
_entity_poly.entity_id
_entity_poly.type
_entity_poly.pdbx_seq_one_letter_code
_entity_poly.pdbx_strand_id
1 'polypeptide(L)'
;MTAKQKDPVISGTLRLELSMSGYLIIGCGHFGSRAVERLLKKDLRSGITVVDKNKKALRKISSFPVERIHDDGISYLHRSFMEGIEDNYIIPAVPYHLAFEYILSCLKPLGAKRTEIPPLQGLPNPIRGKTGDLYTSLADFLCPDNCPEPSQYCTVTGKKRSKPLFEILSGLKGPLDSNVIRSRQLGLGVGGFQPEALVNLVERIKKRRGSNRPFLISTACRCHGVTSALSF
;
A
#
# COMPACT_ATOMS: atom_id res chain seq x y z
N MET A 1 16.62 -59.62 -38.61
CA MET A 1 17.21 -58.49 -37.91
C MET A 1 16.16 -57.39 -37.79
N THR A 2 15.47 -57.33 -36.68
CA THR A 2 14.36 -56.41 -36.45
C THR A 2 14.83 -55.28 -35.46
N ALA A 3 14.89 -54.05 -35.95
CA ALA A 3 15.23 -52.87 -35.18
C ALA A 3 14.07 -52.49 -34.28
N LYS A 4 14.29 -52.46 -32.99
CA LYS A 4 13.35 -51.89 -31.98
C LYS A 4 13.45 -50.40 -32.01
N GLN A 5 12.36 -49.77 -32.40
CA GLN A 5 12.13 -48.32 -32.25
C GLN A 5 11.86 -48.01 -30.75
N LYS A 6 12.66 -47.13 -30.19
CA LYS A 6 12.42 -46.59 -28.83
C LYS A 6 11.55 -45.35 -28.94
N ASP A 7 10.39 -45.38 -28.32
CA ASP A 7 9.52 -44.21 -28.14
C ASP A 7 10.18 -43.19 -27.19
N PRO A 8 10.10 -41.88 -27.47
CA PRO A 8 10.59 -40.87 -26.57
C PRO A 8 9.62 -40.69 -25.42
N VAL A 9 10.12 -40.89 -24.19
CA VAL A 9 9.42 -40.58 -22.96
C VAL A 9 9.31 -39.05 -22.85
N ILE A 10 8.11 -38.51 -23.09
CA ILE A 10 7.78 -37.10 -22.82
C ILE A 10 7.46 -36.98 -21.35
N SER A 11 8.50 -36.71 -20.55
CA SER A 11 8.35 -36.27 -19.17
C SER A 11 8.22 -34.71 -19.14
N GLY A 12 7.07 -34.23 -19.54
CA GLY A 12 6.70 -32.85 -19.41
C GLY A 12 5.85 -32.65 -18.14
N THR A 13 6.49 -32.54 -16.99
CA THR A 13 5.80 -32.04 -15.79
C THR A 13 5.53 -30.56 -16.01
N LEU A 14 4.35 -30.22 -16.53
CA LEU A 14 3.82 -28.87 -16.49
C LEU A 14 3.62 -28.51 -15.01
N ARG A 15 4.61 -27.88 -14.39
CA ARG A 15 4.37 -27.09 -13.18
C ARG A 15 3.49 -25.93 -13.60
N LEU A 16 2.19 -26.05 -13.37
CA LEU A 16 1.32 -24.89 -13.21
C LEU A 16 1.85 -24.16 -11.96
N GLU A 17 2.73 -23.19 -12.17
CA GLU A 17 3.03 -22.16 -11.18
C GLU A 17 1.77 -21.32 -11.05
N LEU A 18 0.86 -21.76 -10.16
CA LEU A 18 -0.19 -20.91 -9.64
C LEU A 18 0.53 -19.75 -8.96
N SER A 19 0.50 -18.57 -9.59
CA SER A 19 1.01 -17.33 -9.03
C SER A 19 0.35 -17.11 -7.67
N MET A 20 1.08 -17.48 -6.62
CA MET A 20 0.65 -17.24 -5.25
C MET A 20 0.67 -15.73 -5.02
N SER A 21 -0.44 -15.17 -4.54
CA SER A 21 -0.48 -13.75 -4.19
C SER A 21 0.46 -13.50 -3.02
N GLY A 22 1.53 -12.74 -3.23
CA GLY A 22 2.44 -12.30 -2.20
C GLY A 22 1.93 -11.02 -1.52
N TYR A 23 1.96 -10.96 -0.21
CA TYR A 23 1.56 -9.79 0.57
C TYR A 23 2.65 -9.41 1.57
N LEU A 24 3.18 -8.21 1.44
CA LEU A 24 4.08 -7.61 2.41
C LEU A 24 3.30 -6.68 3.35
N ILE A 25 3.13 -7.07 4.60
CA ILE A 25 2.47 -6.27 5.63
C ILE A 25 3.53 -5.53 6.44
N ILE A 26 3.49 -4.20 6.40
CA ILE A 26 4.37 -3.36 7.22
C ILE A 26 3.62 -2.89 8.45
N GLY A 27 4.00 -3.42 9.59
CA GLY A 27 3.36 -3.24 10.90
C GLY A 27 2.52 -4.45 11.33
N CYS A 28 2.70 -4.89 12.56
CA CYS A 28 2.00 -6.02 13.19
C CYS A 28 1.16 -5.58 14.41
N GLY A 29 0.64 -4.34 14.37
CA GLY A 29 -0.32 -3.84 15.35
C GLY A 29 -1.71 -4.44 15.15
N HIS A 30 -2.75 -3.75 15.66
CA HIS A 30 -4.14 -4.18 15.53
C HIS A 30 -4.56 -4.44 14.08
N PHE A 31 -4.26 -3.53 13.16
CA PHE A 31 -4.64 -3.68 11.75
C PHE A 31 -3.78 -4.70 11.01
N GLY A 32 -2.48 -4.79 11.31
CA GLY A 32 -1.60 -5.77 10.65
C GLY A 32 -1.94 -7.21 11.03
N SER A 33 -2.18 -7.50 12.31
CA SER A 33 -2.61 -8.85 12.74
C SER A 33 -3.95 -9.24 12.12
N ARG A 34 -4.92 -8.31 12.05
CA ARG A 34 -6.19 -8.56 11.35
C ARG A 34 -6.04 -8.75 9.85
N ALA A 35 -5.09 -8.05 9.21
CA ALA A 35 -4.80 -8.27 7.80
C ALA A 35 -4.32 -9.70 7.55
N VAL A 36 -3.41 -10.24 8.39
CA VAL A 36 -2.98 -11.64 8.35
C VAL A 36 -4.18 -12.58 8.42
N GLU A 37 -5.02 -12.45 9.44
CA GLU A 37 -6.19 -13.32 9.65
C GLU A 37 -7.14 -13.30 8.44
N ARG A 38 -7.41 -12.12 7.88
CA ARG A 38 -8.38 -11.93 6.80
C ARG A 38 -7.86 -12.43 5.47
N LEU A 39 -6.57 -12.24 5.19
CA LEU A 39 -5.95 -12.75 3.97
C LEU A 39 -5.85 -14.27 3.98
N LEU A 40 -5.44 -14.87 5.09
CA LEU A 40 -5.39 -16.33 5.24
C LEU A 40 -6.79 -16.96 5.19
N LYS A 41 -7.84 -16.30 5.71
CA LYS A 41 -9.23 -16.76 5.53
C LYS A 41 -9.68 -16.74 4.08
N LYS A 42 -9.15 -15.82 3.27
CA LYS A 42 -9.46 -15.72 1.85
C LYS A 42 -8.74 -16.78 1.04
N ASP A 43 -7.45 -16.97 1.29
CA ASP A 43 -6.61 -18.01 0.68
C ASP A 43 -5.48 -18.40 1.63
N LEU A 44 -5.54 -19.63 2.14
CA LEU A 44 -4.52 -20.19 3.04
C LEU A 44 -3.14 -20.35 2.40
N ARG A 45 -3.07 -20.32 1.06
CA ARG A 45 -1.82 -20.47 0.31
C ARG A 45 -1.15 -19.13 0.02
N SER A 46 -1.74 -18.01 0.43
CA SER A 46 -1.12 -16.68 0.25
C SER A 46 0.24 -16.63 0.93
N GLY A 47 1.27 -16.23 0.19
CA GLY A 47 2.56 -15.84 0.75
C GLY A 47 2.39 -14.53 1.53
N ILE A 48 2.62 -14.54 2.83
CA ILE A 48 2.50 -13.33 3.67
C ILE A 48 3.79 -13.13 4.44
N THR A 49 4.45 -12.01 4.19
CA THR A 49 5.57 -11.51 4.99
C THR A 49 5.09 -10.36 5.86
N VAL A 50 5.38 -10.42 7.17
CA VAL A 50 5.01 -9.37 8.13
C VAL A 50 6.25 -8.79 8.76
N VAL A 51 6.42 -7.47 8.62
CA VAL A 51 7.57 -6.72 9.13
C VAL A 51 7.13 -5.79 10.26
N ASP A 52 7.77 -5.89 11.41
CA ASP A 52 7.56 -4.96 12.53
C ASP A 52 8.82 -4.85 13.40
N LYS A 53 9.13 -3.65 13.86
CA LYS A 53 10.23 -3.39 14.83
C LYS A 53 9.91 -3.89 16.25
N ASN A 54 8.68 -4.28 16.54
CA ASN A 54 8.24 -4.76 17.83
C ASN A 54 8.11 -6.29 17.85
N LYS A 55 9.11 -6.98 18.40
CA LYS A 55 9.09 -8.45 18.56
C LYS A 55 7.84 -8.98 19.28
N LYS A 56 7.30 -8.22 20.26
CA LYS A 56 6.08 -8.64 20.99
C LYS A 56 4.85 -8.65 20.07
N ALA A 57 4.77 -7.69 19.12
CA ALA A 57 3.70 -7.67 18.14
C ALA A 57 3.79 -8.88 17.20
N LEU A 58 4.98 -9.22 16.68
CA LEU A 58 5.21 -10.38 15.83
C LEU A 58 4.90 -11.72 16.51
N ARG A 59 5.11 -11.83 17.84
CA ARG A 59 4.74 -13.03 18.60
C ARG A 59 3.25 -13.31 18.61
N LYS A 60 2.39 -12.28 18.51
CA LYS A 60 0.92 -12.46 18.52
C LYS A 60 0.40 -13.23 17.31
N ILE A 61 1.16 -13.24 16.23
CA ILE A 61 0.83 -13.95 14.99
C ILE A 61 1.67 -15.21 14.78
N SER A 62 2.32 -15.73 15.84
CA SER A 62 3.22 -16.90 15.73
C SER A 62 2.53 -18.20 15.35
N SER A 63 1.21 -18.30 15.56
CA SER A 63 0.40 -19.47 15.18
C SER A 63 -0.01 -19.48 13.69
N PHE A 64 0.19 -18.36 12.97
CA PHE A 64 -0.14 -18.31 11.56
C PHE A 64 1.05 -18.72 10.67
N PRO A 65 0.79 -19.35 9.51
CA PRO A 65 1.82 -19.77 8.56
C PRO A 65 2.30 -18.56 7.72
N VAL A 66 2.96 -17.60 8.38
CA VAL A 66 3.46 -16.37 7.77
C VAL A 66 4.92 -16.14 8.14
N GLU A 67 5.66 -15.52 7.24
CA GLU A 67 7.00 -15.06 7.52
C GLU A 67 6.96 -13.83 8.44
N ARG A 68 7.83 -13.78 9.44
CA ARG A 68 7.88 -12.71 10.44
C ARG A 68 9.27 -12.11 10.51
N ILE A 69 9.39 -10.87 10.09
CA ILE A 69 10.65 -10.15 10.01
C ILE A 69 10.68 -9.07 11.10
N HIS A 70 11.71 -9.15 11.96
CA HIS A 70 11.94 -8.12 12.97
C HIS A 70 12.84 -7.04 12.40
N ASP A 71 12.25 -5.95 11.91
CA ASP A 71 12.97 -4.86 11.28
C ASP A 71 12.15 -3.56 11.24
N ASP A 72 12.82 -2.45 10.88
CA ASP A 72 12.17 -1.20 10.52
C ASP A 72 11.54 -1.32 9.13
N GLY A 73 10.28 -0.89 8.99
CA GLY A 73 9.53 -1.07 7.74
C GLY A 73 10.13 -0.33 6.55
N ILE A 74 10.68 0.87 6.73
CA ILE A 74 11.31 1.64 5.64
C ILE A 74 12.64 0.98 5.22
N SER A 75 13.44 0.58 6.19
CA SER A 75 14.72 -0.12 5.94
C SER A 75 14.49 -1.44 5.23
N TYR A 76 13.47 -2.19 5.63
CA TYR A 76 13.09 -3.44 4.97
C TYR A 76 12.65 -3.19 3.51
N LEU A 77 11.79 -2.20 3.27
CA LEU A 77 11.37 -1.85 1.90
C LEU A 77 12.57 -1.51 1.01
N HIS A 78 13.55 -0.73 1.50
CA HIS A 78 14.75 -0.42 0.72
C HIS A 78 15.50 -1.69 0.29
N ARG A 79 15.71 -2.64 1.20
CA ARG A 79 16.38 -3.90 0.87
C ARG A 79 15.56 -4.74 -0.10
N SER A 80 14.28 -4.93 0.15
CA SER A 80 13.40 -5.71 -0.72
C SER A 80 13.37 -5.16 -2.15
N PHE A 81 13.36 -3.84 -2.32
CA PHE A 81 13.42 -3.24 -3.67
C PHE A 81 14.78 -3.42 -4.35
N MET A 82 15.89 -3.47 -3.59
CA MET A 82 17.22 -3.76 -4.12
C MET A 82 17.40 -5.23 -4.52
N GLU A 83 16.76 -6.14 -3.79
CA GLU A 83 16.81 -7.58 -4.00
C GLU A 83 15.79 -8.07 -5.04
N GLY A 84 14.87 -7.20 -5.47
CA GLY A 84 13.77 -7.54 -6.35
C GLY A 84 12.57 -8.05 -5.55
N ILE A 85 11.70 -7.12 -5.15
CA ILE A 85 10.48 -7.44 -4.38
C ILE A 85 9.57 -8.38 -5.16
N GLU A 86 9.24 -9.53 -4.58
CA GLU A 86 8.38 -10.55 -5.19
C GLU A 86 6.91 -10.40 -4.76
N ASP A 87 6.64 -9.60 -3.72
CA ASP A 87 5.29 -9.39 -3.24
C ASP A 87 4.44 -8.59 -4.23
N ASN A 88 3.20 -9.03 -4.45
CA ASN A 88 2.27 -8.34 -5.34
C ASN A 88 1.65 -7.09 -4.72
N TYR A 89 1.61 -7.03 -3.38
CA TYR A 89 1.00 -5.92 -2.65
C TYR A 89 1.74 -5.59 -1.35
N ILE A 90 1.91 -4.28 -1.11
CA ILE A 90 2.34 -3.72 0.17
C ILE A 90 1.11 -3.25 0.93
N ILE A 91 0.96 -3.71 2.18
CA ILE A 91 -0.14 -3.37 3.08
C ILE A 91 0.42 -2.52 4.23
N PRO A 92 0.17 -1.20 4.24
CA PRO A 92 0.62 -0.32 5.31
C PRO A 92 -0.29 -0.47 6.55
N ALA A 93 0.25 -0.99 7.63
CA ALA A 93 -0.44 -1.15 8.91
C ALA A 93 0.31 -0.44 10.06
N VAL A 94 0.93 0.68 9.74
CA VAL A 94 1.73 1.55 10.63
C VAL A 94 1.05 2.89 10.88
N PRO A 95 1.33 3.59 12.01
CA PRO A 95 0.68 4.85 12.37
C PRO A 95 1.28 6.08 11.67
N TYR A 96 1.87 5.91 10.51
CA TYR A 96 2.42 6.99 9.68
C TYR A 96 2.18 6.71 8.20
N HIS A 97 2.35 7.70 7.35
CA HIS A 97 2.15 7.58 5.91
C HIS A 97 3.31 6.83 5.25
N LEU A 98 3.28 5.48 5.27
CA LEU A 98 4.35 4.59 4.82
C LEU A 98 4.89 4.94 3.42
N ALA A 99 4.00 5.12 2.45
CA ALA A 99 4.38 5.43 1.07
C ALA A 99 5.15 6.74 0.98
N PHE A 100 4.71 7.76 1.71
CA PHE A 100 5.39 9.05 1.76
C PHE A 100 6.77 8.94 2.41
N GLU A 101 6.88 8.28 3.57
CA GLU A 101 8.17 8.12 4.26
C GLU A 101 9.20 7.37 3.41
N TYR A 102 8.76 6.32 2.70
CA TYR A 102 9.63 5.61 1.77
C TYR A 102 10.09 6.52 0.61
N ILE A 103 9.17 7.23 -0.04
CA ILE A 103 9.48 8.15 -1.15
C ILE A 103 10.41 9.27 -0.68
N LEU A 104 10.11 9.86 0.48
CA LEU A 104 10.96 10.91 1.07
C LEU A 104 12.37 10.38 1.35
N SER A 105 12.50 9.17 1.90
CA SER A 105 13.82 8.57 2.16
C SER A 105 14.63 8.34 0.88
N CYS A 106 13.98 7.92 -0.22
CA CYS A 106 14.61 7.78 -1.54
C CYS A 106 15.09 9.11 -2.13
N LEU A 107 14.35 10.20 -1.87
CA LEU A 107 14.60 11.51 -2.46
C LEU A 107 15.43 12.46 -1.57
N LYS A 108 15.57 12.15 -0.29
CA LYS A 108 16.36 12.93 0.67
C LYS A 108 17.81 13.19 0.23
N PRO A 109 18.54 12.24 -0.35
CA PRO A 109 19.88 12.48 -0.89
C PRO A 109 19.91 13.50 -2.05
N LEU A 110 18.77 13.77 -2.69
CA LEU A 110 18.61 14.75 -3.74
C LEU A 110 18.11 16.11 -3.23
N GLY A 111 18.01 16.30 -1.92
CA GLY A 111 17.59 17.54 -1.27
C GLY A 111 16.10 17.62 -0.92
N ALA A 112 15.33 16.54 -1.14
CA ALA A 112 13.93 16.53 -0.76
C ALA A 112 13.75 16.61 0.75
N LYS A 113 12.77 17.38 1.18
CA LYS A 113 12.37 17.55 2.59
C LYS A 113 10.85 17.61 2.71
N ARG A 114 10.34 17.14 3.84
CA ARG A 114 8.90 17.31 4.18
C ARG A 114 8.60 18.79 4.23
N THR A 115 7.45 19.18 3.68
CA THR A 115 6.95 20.56 3.76
C THR A 115 5.49 20.57 4.21
N GLU A 116 4.98 21.73 4.53
CA GLU A 116 3.56 21.88 4.85
C GLU A 116 2.69 21.62 3.62
N ILE A 117 1.54 21.00 3.88
CA ILE A 117 0.50 20.86 2.88
C ILE A 117 -0.18 22.22 2.72
N PRO A 118 -0.18 22.82 1.51
CA PRO A 118 -0.86 24.08 1.28
C PRO A 118 -2.38 23.95 1.55
N PRO A 119 -3.10 25.05 1.76
CA PRO A 119 -4.55 25.01 1.88
C PRO A 119 -5.19 24.33 0.68
N LEU A 120 -5.94 23.26 0.92
CA LEU A 120 -6.64 22.47 -0.10
C LEU A 120 -8.14 22.71 0.06
N GLN A 121 -8.83 23.02 -1.05
CA GLN A 121 -10.27 23.20 -1.07
C GLN A 121 -10.99 21.95 -1.60
N GLY A 122 -12.24 21.77 -1.20
CA GLY A 122 -13.11 20.71 -1.72
C GLY A 122 -12.79 19.30 -1.23
N LEU A 123 -11.97 19.17 -0.19
CA LEU A 123 -11.69 17.87 0.43
C LEU A 123 -12.79 17.50 1.44
N PRO A 124 -13.25 16.24 1.42
CA PRO A 124 -14.26 15.77 2.38
C PRO A 124 -13.61 15.49 3.74
N ASN A 125 -14.22 16.02 4.80
CA ASN A 125 -13.86 15.78 6.22
C ASN A 125 -12.34 15.74 6.48
N PRO A 126 -11.58 16.82 6.15
CA PRO A 126 -10.14 16.84 6.32
C PRO A 126 -9.76 16.99 7.80
N ILE A 127 -8.85 16.14 8.28
CA ILE A 127 -8.30 16.18 9.64
C ILE A 127 -6.77 16.23 9.54
N ARG A 128 -6.15 17.23 10.15
CA ARG A 128 -4.68 17.34 10.20
C ARG A 128 -4.13 16.51 11.35
N GLY A 129 -3.23 15.59 11.04
CA GLY A 129 -2.51 14.78 12.03
C GLY A 129 -1.37 15.52 12.69
N LYS A 130 -0.82 14.95 13.77
CA LYS A 130 0.28 15.53 14.55
C LYS A 130 1.59 15.70 13.74
N THR A 131 1.80 14.87 12.75
CA THR A 131 2.97 14.88 11.84
C THR A 131 2.81 15.83 10.66
N GLY A 132 1.69 16.58 10.59
CA GLY A 132 1.37 17.48 9.48
C GLY A 132 0.67 16.78 8.31
N ASP A 133 0.50 15.46 8.36
CA ASP A 133 -0.26 14.71 7.37
C ASP A 133 -1.74 15.11 7.40
N LEU A 134 -2.39 15.08 6.25
CA LEU A 134 -3.80 15.39 6.11
C LEU A 134 -4.57 14.10 5.84
N TYR A 135 -5.41 13.71 6.77
CA TYR A 135 -6.37 12.60 6.61
C TYR A 135 -7.65 13.13 6.02
N THR A 136 -8.20 12.41 5.05
CA THR A 136 -9.47 12.76 4.40
C THR A 136 -10.36 11.54 4.32
N SER A 137 -11.68 11.75 4.49
CA SER A 137 -12.66 10.67 4.47
C SER A 137 -13.97 11.12 3.83
N LEU A 138 -14.57 10.26 3.02
CA LEU A 138 -15.96 10.44 2.58
C LEU A 138 -16.98 10.15 3.70
N ALA A 139 -16.55 9.49 4.77
CA ALA A 139 -17.36 9.23 5.96
C ALA A 139 -17.10 10.31 7.01
N ASP A 140 -18.18 10.81 7.60
CA ASP A 140 -18.21 11.70 8.77
C ASP A 140 -18.46 10.92 10.08
N PHE A 141 -18.37 9.59 10.01
CA PHE A 141 -18.53 8.65 11.10
C PHE A 141 -17.40 7.62 11.11
N LEU A 142 -17.30 6.85 12.20
CA LEU A 142 -16.33 5.76 12.31
C LEU A 142 -16.76 4.57 11.45
N CYS A 143 -16.03 4.31 10.36
CA CYS A 143 -16.26 3.14 9.53
C CYS A 143 -15.94 1.84 10.27
N PRO A 144 -16.71 0.77 10.06
CA PRO A 144 -16.37 -0.55 10.58
C PRO A 144 -15.07 -1.04 9.94
N ASP A 145 -14.21 -1.66 10.74
CA ASP A 145 -12.89 -2.13 10.28
C ASP A 145 -12.98 -3.35 9.33
N ASN A 146 -14.17 -3.91 9.10
CA ASN A 146 -14.46 -4.93 8.10
C ASN A 146 -15.26 -4.40 6.89
N CYS A 147 -15.24 -3.09 6.62
CA CYS A 147 -15.95 -2.50 5.50
C CYS A 147 -15.53 -3.14 4.17
N PRO A 148 -16.46 -3.62 3.34
CA PRO A 148 -16.16 -4.23 2.04
C PRO A 148 -15.84 -3.20 0.94
N GLU A 149 -15.85 -1.91 1.25
CA GLU A 149 -15.58 -0.81 0.31
C GLU A 149 -16.38 -0.90 -1.02
N PRO A 150 -17.70 -1.00 -1.00
CA PRO A 150 -18.50 -1.17 -2.21
C PRO A 150 -18.38 0.04 -3.14
N SER A 151 -18.52 -0.19 -4.44
CA SER A 151 -18.29 0.85 -5.46
C SER A 151 -19.42 1.84 -5.60
N GLN A 152 -20.67 1.43 -5.34
CA GLN A 152 -21.86 2.22 -5.66
C GLN A 152 -22.41 3.01 -4.47
N TYR A 153 -22.44 2.44 -3.28
CA TYR A 153 -23.00 3.07 -2.08
C TYR A 153 -22.28 2.64 -0.82
N CYS A 154 -22.41 3.43 0.23
CA CYS A 154 -21.88 3.11 1.54
C CYS A 154 -22.74 2.04 2.21
N THR A 155 -22.13 0.94 2.69
CA THR A 155 -22.84 -0.14 3.39
C THR A 155 -23.41 0.27 4.74
N VAL A 156 -22.88 1.33 5.36
CA VAL A 156 -23.35 1.83 6.67
C VAL A 156 -24.51 2.79 6.51
N THR A 157 -24.42 3.73 5.55
CA THR A 157 -25.42 4.81 5.41
C THR A 157 -26.38 4.60 4.26
N GLY A 158 -26.14 3.64 3.36
CA GLY A 158 -26.91 3.45 2.12
C GLY A 158 -26.71 4.57 1.09
N LYS A 159 -25.98 5.64 1.42
CA LYS A 159 -25.80 6.79 0.51
C LYS A 159 -24.98 6.39 -0.70
N LYS A 160 -25.42 6.85 -1.88
CA LYS A 160 -24.70 6.68 -3.16
C LYS A 160 -23.35 7.42 -3.11
N ARG A 161 -22.32 6.80 -3.67
CA ARG A 161 -20.98 7.40 -3.82
C ARG A 161 -20.85 7.94 -5.23
N SER A 162 -20.68 9.25 -5.38
CA SER A 162 -20.54 9.90 -6.69
C SER A 162 -19.14 9.77 -7.26
N LYS A 163 -18.12 10.02 -6.45
CA LYS A 163 -16.72 10.03 -6.87
C LYS A 163 -15.83 9.42 -5.79
N PRO A 164 -14.93 8.48 -6.14
CA PRO A 164 -14.01 7.91 -5.16
C PRO A 164 -12.95 8.94 -4.73
N LEU A 165 -12.50 8.84 -3.47
CA LEU A 165 -11.58 9.80 -2.88
C LEU A 165 -10.24 9.87 -3.64
N PHE A 166 -9.71 8.75 -4.13
CA PHE A 166 -8.47 8.77 -4.92
C PHE A 166 -8.58 9.61 -6.20
N GLU A 167 -9.78 9.73 -6.81
CA GLU A 167 -10.01 10.63 -7.95
C GLU A 167 -10.17 12.10 -7.52
N ILE A 168 -10.80 12.36 -6.36
CA ILE A 168 -10.88 13.70 -5.79
C ILE A 168 -9.47 14.24 -5.54
N LEU A 169 -8.63 13.45 -4.88
CA LEU A 169 -7.24 13.80 -4.60
C LEU A 169 -6.40 13.97 -5.87
N SER A 170 -6.58 13.10 -6.88
CA SER A 170 -5.88 13.23 -8.17
C SER A 170 -6.29 14.48 -8.94
N GLY A 171 -7.51 14.96 -8.74
CA GLY A 171 -8.05 16.15 -9.40
C GLY A 171 -7.75 17.47 -8.70
N LEU A 172 -6.98 17.48 -7.62
CA LEU A 172 -6.61 18.71 -6.91
C LEU A 172 -5.89 19.69 -7.85
N LYS A 173 -6.36 20.92 -7.85
CA LYS A 173 -5.80 22.02 -8.66
C LYS A 173 -5.07 23.02 -7.76
N GLY A 174 -4.15 23.78 -8.33
CA GLY A 174 -3.41 24.83 -7.63
C GLY A 174 -1.92 24.78 -7.95
N PRO A 175 -1.11 25.58 -7.24
CA PRO A 175 0.35 25.62 -7.40
C PRO A 175 1.00 24.40 -6.69
N LEU A 176 0.58 23.20 -7.03
CA LEU A 176 1.00 21.93 -6.43
C LEU A 176 1.04 20.83 -7.48
N ASP A 177 1.73 19.74 -7.17
CA ASP A 177 1.80 18.53 -7.98
C ASP A 177 1.14 17.37 -7.19
N SER A 178 -0.11 17.03 -7.54
CA SER A 178 -0.84 15.98 -6.84
C SER A 178 -0.52 14.61 -7.41
N ASN A 179 -0.09 13.70 -6.54
CA ASN A 179 0.26 12.32 -6.87
C ASN A 179 -0.48 11.37 -5.93
N VAL A 180 -1.22 10.41 -6.49
CA VAL A 180 -2.02 9.48 -5.72
C VAL A 180 -1.60 8.04 -5.98
N ILE A 181 -1.27 7.34 -4.91
CA ILE A 181 -1.12 5.89 -4.88
C ILE A 181 -2.47 5.31 -4.46
N ARG A 182 -3.09 4.58 -5.38
CA ARG A 182 -4.38 3.96 -5.11
C ARG A 182 -4.21 2.74 -4.23
N SER A 183 -4.80 2.76 -3.04
CA SER A 183 -4.98 1.58 -2.21
C SER A 183 -6.16 0.76 -2.71
N ARG A 184 -5.94 -0.52 -2.98
CA ARG A 184 -6.95 -1.48 -3.42
C ARG A 184 -7.40 -2.33 -2.25
N GLN A 185 -8.67 -2.70 -2.22
CA GLN A 185 -9.19 -3.64 -1.24
C GLN A 185 -8.72 -5.07 -1.57
N LEU A 186 -7.97 -5.67 -0.67
CA LEU A 186 -7.42 -7.02 -0.78
C LEU A 186 -8.22 -8.04 0.03
N GLY A 187 -8.82 -7.58 1.11
CA GLY A 187 -9.73 -8.29 1.99
C GLY A 187 -10.65 -7.30 2.71
N LEU A 188 -11.60 -7.76 3.52
CA LEU A 188 -12.51 -6.90 4.28
C LEU A 188 -11.70 -5.96 5.20
N GLY A 189 -11.74 -4.65 4.93
CA GLY A 189 -10.96 -3.64 5.65
C GLY A 189 -9.44 -3.78 5.54
N VAL A 190 -8.95 -4.51 4.53
CA VAL A 190 -7.51 -4.64 4.24
C VAL A 190 -7.22 -3.94 2.92
N GLY A 191 -6.50 -2.84 2.99
CA GLY A 191 -6.06 -2.06 1.84
C GLY A 191 -4.56 -2.20 1.57
N GLY A 192 -4.18 -2.24 0.30
CA GLY A 192 -2.78 -2.28 -0.10
C GLY A 192 -2.57 -1.73 -1.52
N PHE A 193 -1.33 -1.51 -1.89
CA PHE A 193 -0.94 -1.02 -3.21
C PHE A 193 0.21 -1.85 -3.78
N GLN A 194 0.36 -1.83 -5.08
CA GLN A 194 1.43 -2.54 -5.78
C GLN A 194 2.77 -1.84 -5.58
N PRO A 195 3.88 -2.58 -5.40
CA PRO A 195 5.23 -2.02 -5.20
C PRO A 195 5.65 -1.03 -6.29
N GLU A 196 5.29 -1.30 -7.55
CA GLU A 196 5.63 -0.48 -8.70
C GLU A 196 5.08 0.96 -8.58
N ALA A 197 3.99 1.15 -7.82
CA ALA A 197 3.44 2.47 -7.59
C ALA A 197 4.42 3.39 -6.85
N LEU A 198 5.22 2.84 -5.91
CA LEU A 198 6.28 3.59 -5.21
C LEU A 198 7.42 3.93 -6.16
N VAL A 199 7.93 2.93 -6.88
CA VAL A 199 9.06 3.12 -7.83
C VAL A 199 8.71 4.14 -8.89
N ASN A 200 7.56 3.98 -9.53
CA ASN A 200 7.09 4.89 -10.58
C ASN A 200 6.91 6.33 -10.06
N LEU A 201 6.46 6.48 -8.81
CA LEU A 201 6.28 7.80 -8.23
C LEU A 201 7.63 8.45 -7.87
N VAL A 202 8.57 7.71 -7.31
CA VAL A 202 9.94 8.19 -7.06
C VAL A 202 10.58 8.69 -8.34
N GLU A 203 10.54 7.91 -9.42
CA GLU A 203 11.12 8.30 -10.72
C GLU A 203 10.43 9.52 -11.33
N ARG A 204 9.12 9.62 -11.23
CA ARG A 204 8.35 10.78 -11.68
C ARG A 204 8.74 12.06 -10.95
N ILE A 205 8.87 12.00 -9.62
CA ILE A 205 9.27 13.16 -8.81
C ILE A 205 10.72 13.55 -9.11
N LYS A 206 11.64 12.58 -9.26
CA LYS A 206 13.04 12.86 -9.67
C LYS A 206 13.12 13.66 -10.94
N LYS A 207 12.33 13.30 -11.96
CA LYS A 207 12.29 14.01 -13.26
C LYS A 207 11.75 15.44 -13.16
N ARG A 208 10.98 15.74 -12.12
CA ARG A 208 10.31 17.05 -11.91
C ARG A 208 10.86 17.84 -10.72
N ARG A 209 12.01 17.44 -10.16
CA ARG A 209 12.61 18.04 -8.95
C ARG A 209 12.90 19.56 -9.08
N GLY A 210 13.06 20.09 -10.28
CA GLY A 210 13.25 21.53 -10.52
C GLY A 210 11.98 22.37 -10.45
N SER A 211 10.83 21.76 -10.14
CA SER A 211 9.57 22.47 -9.95
C SER A 211 9.57 23.22 -8.62
N ASN A 212 9.22 24.51 -8.63
CA ASN A 212 9.00 25.32 -7.41
C ASN A 212 7.68 24.99 -6.70
N ARG A 213 7.00 23.88 -7.08
CA ARG A 213 5.73 23.47 -6.52
C ARG A 213 5.93 22.32 -5.57
N PRO A 214 5.25 22.28 -4.41
CA PRO A 214 5.27 21.11 -3.54
C PRO A 214 4.61 19.91 -4.22
N PHE A 215 5.20 18.74 -4.02
CA PHE A 215 4.62 17.47 -4.42
C PHE A 215 3.73 16.96 -3.29
N LEU A 216 2.44 16.85 -3.56
CA LEU A 216 1.51 16.16 -2.67
C LEU A 216 1.56 14.67 -3.01
N ILE A 217 1.76 13.86 -2.00
CA ILE A 217 1.75 12.41 -2.09
C ILE A 217 0.59 11.92 -1.25
N SER A 218 -0.35 11.24 -1.88
CA SER A 218 -1.51 10.67 -1.22
C SER A 218 -1.56 9.17 -1.39
N THR A 219 -1.90 8.45 -0.34
CA THR A 219 -2.36 7.06 -0.44
C THR A 219 -3.84 7.04 -0.12
N ALA A 220 -4.66 6.58 -1.06
CA ALA A 220 -6.11 6.62 -0.90
C ALA A 220 -6.82 5.41 -1.49
N CYS A 221 -7.82 4.94 -0.78
CA CYS A 221 -8.84 4.04 -1.27
C CYS A 221 -10.06 4.84 -1.80
N ARG A 222 -11.20 4.18 -1.96
CA ARG A 222 -12.42 4.86 -2.42
C ARG A 222 -12.96 5.86 -1.42
N CYS A 223 -12.70 5.69 -0.12
CA CYS A 223 -13.34 6.46 0.95
C CYS A 223 -12.38 7.19 1.87
N HIS A 224 -11.19 6.70 2.07
CA HIS A 224 -10.21 7.22 3.02
C HIS A 224 -8.88 7.49 2.32
N GLY A 225 -8.17 8.48 2.79
CA GLY A 225 -6.85 8.79 2.27
C GLY A 225 -6.00 9.56 3.29
N VAL A 226 -4.71 9.46 3.12
CA VAL A 226 -3.70 10.25 3.80
C VAL A 226 -2.86 10.97 2.77
N THR A 227 -2.59 12.25 3.00
CA THR A 227 -1.77 13.10 2.13
C THR A 227 -0.64 13.72 2.93
N SER A 228 0.56 13.73 2.37
CA SER A 228 1.75 14.41 2.88
C SER A 228 2.38 15.22 1.76
N ALA A 229 3.25 16.19 2.09
CA ALA A 229 3.89 17.02 1.09
C ALA A 229 5.41 17.02 1.25
N LEU A 230 6.12 17.08 0.11
CA LEU A 230 7.56 17.33 0.05
C LEU A 230 7.89 18.43 -0.96
N SER A 231 9.06 19.05 -0.77
CA SER A 231 9.69 20.00 -1.71
C SER A 231 11.19 19.74 -1.78
N PHE A 232 11.83 20.30 -2.80
CA PHE A 232 13.28 20.33 -2.94
C PHE A 232 13.83 21.69 -2.56
#